data_e1251f3216f05cc185ddbeb8e094ec54
#
_entry.id   e1251f3216f05cc185ddbeb8e094ec54
#
_cell.length_a   1.000
_cell.length_b   1.000
_cell.length_c   1.000
_cell.angle_alpha   90.00
_cell.angle_beta   90.00
_cell.angle_gamma   90.00
#
_symmetry.space_group_name_H-M   'P 1'
#
loop_
_entity.id
_entity.type
_entity.pdbx_description
1 polymer ?
#
loop_
_entity_poly.entity_id
_entity_poly.type
_entity_poly.pdbx_seq_one_letter_code
_entity_poly.pdbx_strand_id
1 'polypeptide(L)'
;NVTDYFNDCVEEIGLDLEAKNIRLSYENHVDSNVLIIADPEQIRRVINNIVGNSVKYMNKTQSYIDIRINDVGDFIQVEIEDNGRGIDQRDMPYIFDRFYRADASRNSATGGSGIGLSIVKKIIEDHGGKIWATSKEGDGTTMFFVIRKYQETQDMNRQ
;
A
#
# COMPACT_ATOMS: atom_id res chain seq x y z
N ASN A 1 5.80 14.44 9.13
CA ASN A 1 6.48 13.41 9.89
C ASN A 1 5.92 12.05 9.56
N VAL A 2 6.79 11.11 9.22
CA VAL A 2 6.39 9.76 8.78
C VAL A 2 5.68 9.01 9.89
N THR A 3 6.26 8.97 11.07
CA THR A 3 5.70 8.20 12.18
C THR A 3 4.29 8.67 12.54
N ASP A 4 4.12 9.96 12.71
CA ASP A 4 2.82 10.51 13.08
C ASP A 4 1.77 10.26 12.01
N TYR A 5 2.15 10.47 10.77
CA TYR A 5 1.24 10.31 9.66
C TYR A 5 0.74 8.87 9.53
N PHE A 6 1.67 7.91 9.55
CA PHE A 6 1.27 6.51 9.39
C PHE A 6 0.56 5.97 10.63
N ASN A 7 0.90 6.46 11.81
CA ASN A 7 0.13 6.11 13.01
C ASN A 7 -1.34 6.51 12.85
N ASP A 8 -1.59 7.70 12.34
CA ASP A 8 -2.96 8.17 12.14
C ASP A 8 -3.68 7.36 11.08
N CYS A 9 -3.01 7.04 9.97
CA CYS A 9 -3.59 6.24 8.92
C CYS A 9 -3.96 4.85 9.40
N VAL A 10 -3.05 4.22 10.15
CA VAL A 10 -3.25 2.86 10.63
C VAL A 10 -4.36 2.81 11.66
N GLU A 11 -4.44 3.80 12.54
CA GLU A 11 -5.51 3.86 13.52
C GLU A 11 -6.87 3.92 12.85
N GLU A 12 -7.00 4.73 11.82
CA GLU A 12 -8.24 4.89 11.07
C GLU A 12 -8.62 3.60 10.35
N ILE A 13 -7.65 2.98 9.69
CA ILE A 13 -7.85 1.72 9.00
C ILE A 13 -8.23 0.62 9.97
N GLY A 14 -7.61 0.62 11.15
CA GLY A 14 -7.86 -0.38 12.18
C GLY A 14 -9.30 -0.43 12.62
N LEU A 15 -9.94 0.72 12.73
CA LEU A 15 -11.35 0.76 13.10
C LEU A 15 -12.22 0.07 12.06
N ASP A 16 -11.94 0.31 10.80
CA ASP A 16 -12.70 -0.30 9.71
C ASP A 16 -12.47 -1.80 9.62
N LEU A 17 -11.23 -2.23 9.75
CA LEU A 17 -10.89 -3.65 9.67
C LEU A 17 -11.44 -4.42 10.87
N GLU A 18 -11.44 -3.81 12.05
CA GLU A 18 -12.04 -4.44 13.23
C GLU A 18 -13.51 -4.71 13.00
N ALA A 19 -14.23 -3.76 12.41
CA ALA A 19 -15.63 -3.92 12.09
C ALA A 19 -15.87 -5.05 11.10
N LYS A 20 -14.87 -5.37 10.28
CA LYS A 20 -14.95 -6.46 9.29
C LYS A 20 -14.31 -7.75 9.78
N ASN A 21 -13.90 -7.78 11.04
CA ASN A 21 -13.28 -8.95 11.66
C ASN A 21 -11.97 -9.36 10.97
N ILE A 22 -11.19 -8.38 10.57
CA ILE A 22 -9.89 -8.59 9.97
C ILE A 22 -8.83 -8.09 10.95
N ARG A 23 -7.84 -8.93 11.22
CA ARG A 23 -6.77 -8.56 12.15
C ARG A 23 -5.77 -7.65 11.45
N LEU A 24 -5.39 -6.58 12.11
CA LEU A 24 -4.40 -5.64 11.61
C LEU A 24 -3.18 -5.66 12.52
N SER A 25 -1.99 -5.80 11.91
CA SER A 25 -0.72 -5.62 12.61
C SER A 25 0.03 -4.45 11.96
N TYR A 26 0.74 -3.70 12.75
CA TYR A 26 1.51 -2.56 12.24
C TYR A 26 2.86 -2.50 12.95
N GLU A 27 3.92 -2.39 12.16
CA GLU A 27 5.27 -2.21 12.67
C GLU A 27 5.94 -1.05 11.97
N ASN A 28 6.48 -0.14 12.74
CA ASN A 28 7.22 1.01 12.21
C ASN A 28 8.67 0.91 12.62
N HIS A 29 9.55 0.74 11.64
CA HIS A 29 10.98 0.62 11.85
C HIS A 29 11.74 1.88 11.42
N VAL A 30 11.03 2.99 11.26
CA VAL A 30 11.61 4.26 10.84
C VAL A 30 11.78 5.16 12.05
N ASP A 31 12.89 5.87 12.14
CA ASP A 31 13.13 6.80 13.24
C ASP A 31 12.06 7.88 13.28
N SER A 32 11.75 8.33 14.49
CA SER A 32 10.65 9.28 14.71
C SER A 32 10.91 10.66 14.09
N ASN A 33 12.16 10.96 13.72
CA ASN A 33 12.49 12.26 13.14
C ASN A 33 12.51 12.26 11.61
N VAL A 34 12.19 11.15 10.98
CA VAL A 34 12.21 11.08 9.51
C VAL A 34 10.99 11.80 8.94
N LEU A 35 11.24 12.57 7.88
CA LEU A 35 10.23 13.35 7.20
C LEU A 35 10.15 12.95 5.74
N ILE A 36 8.96 13.10 5.18
CA ILE A 36 8.78 13.03 3.73
C ILE A 36 8.00 14.25 3.29
N ILE A 37 8.15 14.63 2.04
CA ILE A 37 7.30 15.64 1.43
C ILE A 37 6.36 14.91 0.48
N ALA A 38 5.09 14.96 0.81
CA ALA A 38 4.09 14.26 0.03
C ALA A 38 2.73 14.91 0.28
N ASP A 39 1.81 14.69 -0.64
CA ASP A 39 0.44 15.11 -0.44
C ASP A 39 -0.23 14.10 0.49
N PRO A 40 -0.58 14.51 1.72
CA PRO A 40 -1.12 13.56 2.70
C PRO A 40 -2.41 12.90 2.24
N GLU A 41 -3.25 13.61 1.51
CA GLU A 41 -4.50 13.02 1.03
C GLU A 41 -4.26 12.01 -0.08
N GLN A 42 -3.29 12.27 -0.94
CA GLN A 42 -2.97 11.33 -2.02
C GLN A 42 -2.33 10.06 -1.47
N ILE A 43 -1.46 10.19 -0.49
CA ILE A 43 -0.86 9.01 0.12
C ILE A 43 -1.92 8.21 0.89
N ARG A 44 -2.84 8.87 1.57
CA ARG A 44 -3.95 8.19 2.22
C ARG A 44 -4.80 7.43 1.20
N ARG A 45 -5.00 8.02 0.04
CA ARG A 45 -5.72 7.37 -1.04
C ARG A 45 -5.00 6.11 -1.52
N VAL A 46 -3.67 6.16 -1.62
CA VAL A 46 -2.86 4.99 -1.96
C VAL A 46 -3.11 3.87 -0.95
N ILE A 47 -2.98 4.18 0.32
CA ILE A 47 -3.12 3.18 1.38
C ILE A 47 -4.53 2.60 1.38
N ASN A 48 -5.54 3.46 1.29
CA ASN A 48 -6.93 3.01 1.30
C ASN A 48 -7.26 2.15 0.09
N ASN A 49 -6.71 2.46 -1.08
CA ASN A 49 -6.95 1.65 -2.27
C ASN A 49 -6.28 0.28 -2.17
N ILE A 50 -5.07 0.24 -1.62
CA ILE A 50 -4.37 -1.04 -1.43
C ILE A 50 -5.11 -1.89 -0.39
N VAL A 51 -5.44 -1.31 0.75
CA VAL A 51 -6.17 -2.03 1.80
C VAL A 51 -7.54 -2.48 1.31
N GLY A 52 -8.24 -1.60 0.59
CA GLY A 52 -9.54 -1.94 0.01
C GLY A 52 -9.45 -3.11 -0.95
N ASN A 53 -8.39 -3.15 -1.74
CA ASN A 53 -8.14 -4.27 -2.65
C ASN A 53 -7.89 -5.56 -1.88
N SER A 54 -7.09 -5.47 -0.80
CA SER A 54 -6.83 -6.62 0.06
C SER A 54 -8.11 -7.18 0.65
N VAL A 55 -8.95 -6.30 1.18
CA VAL A 55 -10.24 -6.70 1.78
C VAL A 55 -11.14 -7.38 0.75
N LYS A 56 -11.17 -6.83 -0.45
CA LYS A 56 -12.02 -7.32 -1.52
C LYS A 56 -11.73 -8.77 -1.90
N TYR A 57 -10.46 -9.17 -1.81
CA TYR A 57 -10.04 -10.50 -2.25
C TYR A 57 -9.72 -11.45 -1.10
N MET A 58 -10.19 -11.13 0.10
CA MET A 58 -10.01 -12.04 1.22
C MET A 58 -10.92 -13.24 1.11
N ASN A 59 -10.35 -14.41 1.39
CA ASN A 59 -11.08 -15.66 1.27
C ASN A 59 -10.73 -16.67 2.36
N LYS A 60 -10.11 -16.21 3.45
CA LYS A 60 -9.73 -17.07 4.56
C LYS A 60 -10.69 -16.86 5.72
N THR A 61 -10.82 -17.89 6.56
CA THR A 61 -11.63 -17.81 7.77
C THR A 61 -11.08 -16.77 8.73
N GLN A 62 -9.75 -16.71 8.83
CA GLN A 62 -9.08 -15.71 9.63
C GLN A 62 -8.22 -14.86 8.71
N SER A 63 -8.69 -13.67 8.45
CA SER A 63 -8.01 -12.76 7.55
C SER A 63 -7.15 -11.77 8.31
N TYR A 64 -6.01 -11.43 7.75
CA TYR A 64 -5.14 -10.41 8.36
C TYR A 64 -4.54 -9.50 7.32
N ILE A 65 -4.15 -8.31 7.79
CA ILE A 65 -3.34 -7.36 7.04
C ILE A 65 -2.20 -6.93 7.96
N ASP A 66 -0.98 -7.03 7.46
CA ASP A 66 0.20 -6.55 8.17
C ASP A 66 0.77 -5.38 7.40
N ILE A 67 1.00 -4.27 8.10
CA ILE A 67 1.60 -3.07 7.52
C ILE A 67 2.95 -2.86 8.19
N ARG A 68 3.98 -2.69 7.38
CA ARG A 68 5.33 -2.45 7.89
C ARG A 68 5.94 -1.25 7.16
N ILE A 69 6.67 -0.43 7.91
CA ILE A 69 7.38 0.70 7.35
C ILE A 69 8.85 0.54 7.68
N ASN A 70 9.69 0.57 6.66
CA ASN A 70 11.13 0.36 6.79
C ASN A 70 11.90 1.51 6.18
N ASP A 71 13.10 1.72 6.72
CA ASP A 71 14.04 2.70 6.21
C ASP A 71 14.94 2.00 5.20
N VAL A 72 14.92 2.44 3.96
CA VAL A 72 15.71 1.82 2.89
C VAL A 72 16.58 2.86 2.18
N GLY A 73 17.42 3.53 2.97
CA GLY A 73 18.36 4.52 2.43
C GLY A 73 17.72 5.88 2.24
N ASP A 74 17.59 6.33 1.00
CA ASP A 74 16.98 7.62 0.70
C ASP A 74 15.47 7.59 0.68
N PHE A 75 14.89 6.41 0.89
CA PHE A 75 13.45 6.19 0.80
C PHE A 75 12.94 5.56 2.08
N ILE A 76 11.65 5.73 2.32
CA ILE A 76 10.93 4.84 3.22
C ILE A 76 10.17 3.83 2.36
N GLN A 77 10.07 2.61 2.85
CA GLN A 77 9.34 1.55 2.15
C GLN A 77 8.15 1.13 2.99
N VAL A 78 6.98 1.13 2.36
CA VAL A 78 5.75 0.68 3.00
C VAL A 78 5.38 -0.66 2.41
N GLU A 79 5.07 -1.62 3.27
CA GLU A 79 4.67 -2.96 2.88
C GLU A 79 3.28 -3.24 3.45
N ILE A 80 2.38 -3.68 2.60
CA ILE A 80 1.03 -4.02 3.02
C ILE A 80 0.78 -5.46 2.57
N GLU A 81 0.80 -6.36 3.53
CA GLU A 81 0.66 -7.80 3.28
C GLU A 81 -0.72 -8.27 3.70
N ASP A 82 -1.32 -9.11 2.86
CA ASP A 82 -2.58 -9.78 3.23
C ASP A 82 -2.46 -11.28 3.00
N ASN A 83 -3.35 -12.03 3.62
CA ASN A 83 -3.45 -13.47 3.41
C ASN A 83 -4.68 -13.83 2.57
N GLY A 84 -5.02 -12.97 1.62
CA GLY A 84 -6.12 -13.22 0.71
C GLY A 84 -5.82 -14.31 -0.30
N ARG A 85 -6.58 -14.33 -1.37
CA ARG A 85 -6.44 -15.41 -2.35
C ARG A 85 -5.19 -15.31 -3.23
N GLY A 86 -4.47 -14.20 -3.16
CA GLY A 86 -3.29 -14.01 -3.99
C GLY A 86 -3.65 -13.68 -5.43
N ILE A 87 -2.62 -13.55 -6.25
CA ILE A 87 -2.76 -13.19 -7.66
C ILE A 87 -2.04 -14.23 -8.49
N ASP A 88 -2.70 -14.72 -9.55
CA ASP A 88 -2.11 -15.66 -10.49
C ASP A 88 -0.91 -14.99 -11.16
N GLN A 89 0.16 -15.75 -11.33
CA GLN A 89 1.37 -15.22 -11.96
C GLN A 89 1.13 -14.66 -13.36
N ARG A 90 0.16 -15.18 -14.07
CA ARG A 90 -0.19 -14.67 -15.39
C ARG A 90 -0.73 -13.25 -15.34
N ASP A 91 -1.32 -12.88 -14.22
CA ASP A 91 -1.93 -11.56 -14.03
C ASP A 91 -0.95 -10.53 -13.49
N MET A 92 0.13 -10.97 -12.83
CA MET A 92 1.06 -10.06 -12.17
C MET A 92 1.57 -8.92 -13.04
N PRO A 93 1.93 -9.14 -14.32
CA PRO A 93 2.42 -8.03 -15.13
C PRO A 93 1.39 -6.94 -15.40
N TYR A 94 0.12 -7.22 -15.18
CA TYR A 94 -0.97 -6.33 -15.57
C TYR A 94 -1.73 -5.69 -14.44
N ILE A 95 -1.38 -5.99 -13.17
CA ILE A 95 -2.20 -5.57 -12.04
C ILE A 95 -2.28 -4.05 -11.87
N PHE A 96 -1.31 -3.31 -12.41
CA PHE A 96 -1.32 -1.85 -12.35
C PHE A 96 -1.84 -1.20 -13.61
N ASP A 97 -2.26 -2.00 -14.59
CA ASP A 97 -2.80 -1.46 -15.82
C ASP A 97 -4.20 -0.91 -15.57
N ARG A 98 -4.51 0.16 -16.29
CA ARG A 98 -5.81 0.79 -16.17
C ARG A 98 -6.89 -0.20 -16.63
N PHE A 99 -7.96 -0.26 -15.85
CA PHE A 99 -9.12 -1.14 -16.09
C PHE A 99 -8.83 -2.62 -15.96
N TYR A 100 -7.62 -3.00 -15.58
CA TYR A 100 -7.32 -4.40 -15.37
C TYR A 100 -7.99 -4.90 -14.09
N ARG A 101 -8.50 -6.12 -14.13
CA ARG A 101 -9.06 -6.83 -12.98
C ARG A 101 -8.74 -8.30 -13.11
N ALA A 102 -8.29 -8.92 -12.04
CA ALA A 102 -7.90 -10.32 -12.04
C ALA A 102 -9.06 -11.25 -12.44
N ASP A 103 -10.29 -10.88 -12.11
CA ASP A 103 -11.47 -11.62 -12.48
C ASP A 103 -12.38 -10.79 -13.37
N ALA A 104 -11.78 -10.06 -14.28
CA ALA A 104 -12.41 -9.01 -15.03
C ALA A 104 -13.68 -9.41 -15.77
N SER A 105 -13.73 -10.61 -16.23
CA SER A 105 -14.89 -11.04 -17.00
C SER A 105 -16.08 -11.44 -16.16
N ARG A 106 -15.90 -11.44 -14.84
CA ARG A 106 -16.85 -12.17 -14.07
C ARG A 106 -17.89 -11.37 -13.41
N ASN A 107 -17.55 -10.29 -12.83
CA ASN A 107 -18.49 -9.76 -11.88
C ASN A 107 -18.28 -8.30 -11.63
N SER A 108 -18.97 -7.47 -12.37
CA SER A 108 -18.88 -6.04 -12.17
C SER A 108 -19.48 -5.60 -10.85
N ALA A 109 -20.28 -6.45 -10.22
CA ALA A 109 -20.91 -6.10 -8.94
C ALA A 109 -19.94 -6.18 -7.77
N THR A 110 -18.89 -6.98 -7.88
CA THR A 110 -17.93 -7.12 -6.80
C THR A 110 -16.75 -6.17 -6.95
N GLY A 111 -16.59 -5.63 -8.12
CA GLY A 111 -15.40 -4.86 -8.39
C GLY A 111 -15.68 -3.39 -8.55
N GLY A 112 -14.68 -2.62 -8.46
CA GLY A 112 -14.71 -1.28 -8.94
C GLY A 112 -14.44 -1.29 -10.43
N SER A 113 -14.06 -0.16 -10.95
CA SER A 113 -13.78 0.00 -12.37
C SER A 113 -12.47 -0.64 -12.81
N GLY A 114 -11.67 -1.17 -11.90
CA GLY A 114 -10.37 -1.70 -12.23
C GLY A 114 -9.28 -0.65 -12.35
N ILE A 115 -9.53 0.54 -11.85
CA ILE A 115 -8.55 1.63 -11.94
C ILE A 115 -7.83 1.91 -10.63
N GLY A 116 -8.22 1.22 -9.54
CA GLY A 116 -7.66 1.51 -8.23
C GLY A 116 -6.14 1.43 -8.16
N LEU A 117 -5.56 0.33 -8.65
CA LEU A 117 -4.11 0.18 -8.59
C LEU A 117 -3.38 1.03 -9.63
N SER A 118 -4.01 1.34 -10.75
CA SER A 118 -3.39 2.25 -11.72
C SER A 118 -3.29 3.65 -11.16
N ILE A 119 -4.29 4.08 -10.39
CA ILE A 119 -4.26 5.36 -9.69
C ILE A 119 -3.18 5.37 -8.63
N VAL A 120 -3.07 4.28 -7.88
CA VAL A 120 -2.03 4.12 -6.86
C VAL A 120 -0.65 4.27 -7.48
N LYS A 121 -0.41 3.58 -8.58
CA LYS A 121 0.88 3.66 -9.28
C LYS A 121 1.18 5.09 -9.72
N LYS A 122 0.20 5.76 -10.29
CA LYS A 122 0.39 7.13 -10.74
C LYS A 122 0.73 8.06 -9.57
N ILE A 123 0.03 7.94 -8.48
CA ILE A 123 0.30 8.77 -7.30
C ILE A 123 1.72 8.56 -6.80
N ILE A 124 2.13 7.30 -6.66
CA ILE A 124 3.46 6.98 -6.16
C ILE A 124 4.54 7.47 -7.12
N GLU A 125 4.34 7.28 -8.41
CA GLU A 125 5.31 7.77 -9.40
C GLU A 125 5.39 9.29 -9.44
N ASP A 126 4.26 9.96 -9.26
CA ASP A 126 4.23 11.42 -9.19
C ASP A 126 4.98 11.94 -7.96
N HIS A 127 5.15 11.10 -6.95
CA HIS A 127 5.92 11.43 -5.75
C HIS A 127 7.38 10.96 -5.84
N GLY A 128 7.81 10.53 -7.02
CA GLY A 128 9.18 10.09 -7.23
C GLY A 128 9.49 8.71 -6.69
N GLY A 129 8.46 7.93 -6.38
CA GLY A 129 8.61 6.60 -5.84
C GLY A 129 8.33 5.50 -6.85
N LYS A 130 8.26 4.29 -6.32
CA LYS A 130 7.95 3.08 -7.09
C LYS A 130 6.99 2.22 -6.32
N ILE A 131 6.22 1.41 -7.04
CA ILE A 131 5.31 0.44 -6.45
C ILE A 131 5.47 -0.89 -7.15
N TRP A 132 5.41 -1.98 -6.39
CA TRP A 132 5.46 -3.33 -6.94
C TRP A 132 4.75 -4.26 -5.97
N ALA A 133 4.59 -5.51 -6.39
CA ALA A 133 3.92 -6.51 -5.57
C ALA A 133 4.59 -7.85 -5.70
N THR A 134 4.48 -8.65 -4.64
CA THR A 134 4.76 -10.08 -4.71
C THR A 134 3.49 -10.80 -4.28
N SER A 135 3.22 -11.94 -4.88
CA SER A 135 2.01 -12.68 -4.58
C SER A 135 2.19 -14.15 -4.86
N LYS A 136 1.48 -14.96 -4.09
CA LYS A 136 1.38 -16.39 -4.35
C LYS A 136 -0.08 -16.77 -4.26
N GLU A 137 -0.58 -17.34 -5.32
CA GLU A 137 -1.98 -17.75 -5.39
C GLU A 137 -2.28 -18.72 -4.26
N GLY A 138 -3.34 -18.45 -3.52
CA GLY A 138 -3.72 -19.23 -2.35
C GLY A 138 -3.13 -18.75 -1.04
N ASP A 139 -2.05 -17.97 -1.07
CA ASP A 139 -1.37 -17.52 0.15
C ASP A 139 -1.58 -16.04 0.45
N GLY A 140 -1.67 -15.20 -0.56
CA GLY A 140 -1.86 -13.77 -0.36
C GLY A 140 -0.95 -12.92 -1.21
N THR A 141 -0.96 -11.63 -0.92
CA THR A 141 -0.25 -10.61 -1.68
C THR A 141 0.41 -9.62 -0.74
N THR A 142 1.61 -9.18 -1.10
CA THR A 142 2.26 -8.06 -0.44
C THR A 142 2.49 -6.96 -1.46
N MET A 143 1.98 -5.77 -1.15
CA MET A 143 2.23 -4.57 -1.95
C MET A 143 3.34 -3.79 -1.31
N PHE A 144 4.26 -3.30 -2.13
CA PHE A 144 5.41 -2.50 -1.68
C PHE A 144 5.38 -1.17 -2.40
N PHE A 145 5.58 -0.08 -1.66
CA PHE A 145 5.89 1.18 -2.33
C PHE A 145 6.94 1.95 -1.55
N VAL A 146 7.69 2.78 -2.25
CA VAL A 146 8.73 3.61 -1.64
C VAL A 146 8.44 5.07 -1.94
N ILE A 147 8.73 5.91 -0.96
CA ILE A 147 8.62 7.36 -1.07
C ILE A 147 9.94 7.94 -0.61
N ARG A 148 10.45 8.94 -1.32
CA ARG A 148 11.72 9.56 -0.98
C ARG A 148 11.60 10.33 0.33
N LYS A 149 12.61 10.18 1.18
CA LYS A 149 12.71 10.97 2.40
C LYS A 149 12.99 12.43 2.05
N TYR A 150 12.47 13.32 2.88
CA TYR A 150 12.85 14.72 2.80
C TYR A 150 14.26 14.88 3.32
N GLN A 151 15.09 15.54 2.53
CA GLN A 151 16.45 15.88 2.94
C GLN A 151 16.60 17.38 2.82
N GLU A 152 17.09 17.99 3.89
CA GLU A 152 17.32 19.42 3.86
C GLU A 152 18.39 19.76 2.85
N THR A 153 18.15 20.86 2.15
CA THR A 153 19.14 21.36 1.20
C THR A 153 20.29 22.05 1.90
N GLN A 154 20.23 22.11 3.20
CA GLN A 154 21.27 22.70 4.04
C GLN A 154 22.64 22.14 3.71
N ASP A 155 22.70 20.88 3.42
CA ASP A 155 23.95 20.24 3.11
C ASP A 155 24.66 20.90 1.95
N MET A 156 23.89 21.45 1.05
CA MET A 156 24.47 22.14 -0.10
C MET A 156 24.97 23.51 0.23
N ASN A 157 24.60 24.02 1.39
CA ASN A 157 24.97 25.35 1.83
C ASN A 157 26.12 25.35 2.83
N ARG A 158 26.69 24.20 3.05
CA ARG A 158 27.77 24.08 4.00
C ARG A 158 29.12 24.08 3.34
N GLN A 159 29.37 25.06 2.60
CA GLN A 159 30.65 25.15 1.94
C GLN A 159 31.67 25.88 2.74
#